data_0545c77c8c4ba7f584573f726c4145d6
#
_entry.id   0545c77c8c4ba7f584573f726c4145d6
#
_cell.length_a   1.000
_cell.length_b   1.000
_cell.length_c   1.000
_cell.angle_alpha   90.00
_cell.angle_beta   90.00
_cell.angle_gamma   90.00
#
_symmetry.space_group_name_H-M   'P 1'
#
loop_
_entity.id
_entity.type
_entity.pdbx_description
1 polymer ?
#
loop_
_entity_poly.entity_id
_entity_poly.type
_entity_poly.pdbx_seq_one_letter_code
_entity_poly.pdbx_strand_id
1 'polypeptide(L)'
;MNIEGELKLVLNYQWYDMIYAHIKGDEYRQPTPYWIKRIFARMEPFAPDGERGPFRLTDKECEDLAANIDKLHAYVESGYLVPLHDVVTFQRAYTKNPPRMTWIIKGITVGTGRPEWGAKEGSVYIVIALEELIDSKN
;
A
#
# COMPACT_ATOMS: atom_id res chain seq x y z
N MET A 1 11.00 7.08 3.90
CA MET A 1 10.60 8.13 4.87
C MET A 1 9.19 7.84 5.35
N ASN A 2 8.99 7.82 6.66
CA ASN A 2 7.68 7.57 7.27
C ASN A 2 7.08 8.89 7.76
N ILE A 3 6.01 9.36 7.12
CA ILE A 3 5.38 10.64 7.49
C ILE A 3 4.06 10.48 8.23
N GLU A 4 3.54 9.25 8.34
CA GLU A 4 2.19 9.00 8.84
C GLU A 4 2.10 7.90 9.90
N GLY A 5 3.18 7.39 10.39
CA GLY A 5 3.12 6.20 11.21
C GLY A 5 2.84 4.95 10.37
N GLU A 6 2.14 3.99 10.93
CA GLU A 6 1.90 2.71 10.24
C GLU A 6 0.63 2.72 9.41
N LEU A 7 0.66 2.03 8.29
CA LEU A 7 -0.54 1.72 7.51
C LEU A 7 -1.24 0.54 8.21
N LYS A 8 -2.56 0.67 8.43
CA LYS A 8 -3.34 -0.37 9.10
C LYS A 8 -4.30 -1.01 8.13
N LEU A 9 -4.22 -2.33 7.98
CA LEU A 9 -5.06 -3.10 7.06
C LEU A 9 -5.65 -4.31 7.77
N VAL A 10 -6.94 -4.57 7.52
CA VAL A 10 -7.61 -5.77 8.02
C VAL A 10 -7.63 -6.81 6.91
N LEU A 11 -7.24 -8.03 7.24
CA LEU A 11 -7.21 -9.16 6.30
C LEU A 11 -8.16 -10.25 6.79
N ASN A 12 -8.72 -11.01 5.85
CA ASN A 12 -9.42 -12.23 6.25
C ASN A 12 -8.39 -13.27 6.74
N TYR A 13 -8.87 -14.33 7.37
CA TYR A 13 -8.02 -15.34 8.02
C TYR A 13 -6.98 -15.92 7.08
N GLN A 14 -7.38 -16.28 5.88
CA GLN A 14 -6.54 -16.97 4.92
C GLN A 14 -5.30 -16.14 4.56
N TRP A 15 -5.51 -14.88 4.20
CA TRP A 15 -4.40 -14.03 3.76
C TRP A 15 -3.49 -13.64 4.91
N TYR A 16 -4.07 -13.36 6.07
CA TYR A 16 -3.29 -13.08 7.28
C TYR A 16 -2.36 -14.26 7.62
N ASP A 17 -2.93 -15.47 7.65
CA ASP A 17 -2.17 -16.66 8.03
C ASP A 17 -1.08 -16.98 7.01
N MET A 18 -1.33 -16.76 5.72
CA MET A 18 -0.31 -16.96 4.68
C MET A 18 0.83 -15.95 4.78
N ILE A 19 0.54 -14.71 5.12
CA ILE A 19 1.59 -13.70 5.33
C ILE A 19 2.40 -14.06 6.58
N TYR A 20 1.73 -14.42 7.66
CA TYR A 20 2.40 -14.81 8.90
C TYR A 20 3.33 -16.01 8.69
N ALA A 21 2.94 -16.94 7.84
CA ALA A 21 3.72 -18.13 7.52
C ALA A 21 4.81 -17.87 6.47
N HIS A 22 4.97 -16.64 6.00
CA HIS A 22 5.93 -16.25 4.96
C HIS A 22 5.67 -16.93 3.60
N ILE A 23 4.42 -17.35 3.35
CA ILE A 23 4.00 -17.92 2.06
C ILE A 23 3.58 -16.83 1.09
N LYS A 24 2.91 -15.80 1.61
CA LYS A 24 2.43 -14.66 0.81
C LYS A 24 3.30 -13.45 1.12
N GLY A 25 4.03 -12.96 0.12
CA GLY A 25 4.98 -11.86 0.28
C GLY A 25 4.46 -10.50 -0.13
N ASP A 26 3.28 -10.44 -0.77
CA ASP A 26 2.66 -9.20 -1.22
C ASP A 26 1.22 -9.11 -0.74
N GLU A 27 0.77 -7.91 -0.42
CA GLU A 27 -0.64 -7.64 -0.19
C GLU A 27 -1.16 -6.74 -1.31
N TYR A 28 -2.41 -6.94 -1.71
CA TYR A 28 -3.00 -6.24 -2.84
C TYR A 28 -4.18 -5.38 -2.39
N ARG A 29 -4.26 -4.17 -2.94
CA ARG A 29 -5.43 -3.30 -2.77
C ARG A 29 -5.85 -2.77 -4.13
N GLN A 30 -7.16 -2.68 -4.35
CA GLN A 30 -7.66 -2.11 -5.59
C GLN A 30 -7.25 -0.63 -5.67
N PRO A 31 -6.89 -0.13 -6.86
CA PRO A 31 -6.47 1.26 -7.02
C PRO A 31 -7.67 2.21 -7.06
N THR A 32 -8.46 2.21 -6.00
CA THR A 32 -9.59 3.11 -5.79
C THR A 32 -9.09 4.45 -5.26
N PRO A 33 -9.89 5.54 -5.37
CA PRO A 33 -9.52 6.82 -4.76
C PRO A 33 -9.21 6.69 -3.27
N TYR A 34 -9.97 5.86 -2.56
CA TYR A 34 -9.79 5.62 -1.13
C TYR A 34 -8.39 5.08 -0.82
N TRP A 35 -7.97 4.01 -1.52
CA TRP A 35 -6.67 3.38 -1.26
C TRP A 35 -5.51 4.21 -1.78
N ILE A 36 -5.67 4.89 -2.93
CA ILE A 36 -4.64 5.77 -3.45
C ILE A 36 -4.32 6.87 -2.43
N LYS A 37 -5.36 7.48 -1.84
CA LYS A 37 -5.18 8.54 -0.85
C LYS A 37 -4.50 8.05 0.43
N ARG A 38 -4.80 6.84 0.85
CA ARG A 38 -4.25 6.27 2.09
C ARG A 38 -2.82 5.76 1.92
N ILE A 39 -2.42 5.41 0.72
CA ILE A 39 -1.14 4.72 0.48
C ILE A 39 -0.07 5.65 -0.07
N PHE A 40 -0.45 6.63 -0.88
CA PHE A 40 0.51 7.47 -1.60
C PHE A 40 0.46 8.94 -1.20
N ALA A 41 1.62 9.60 -1.38
CA ALA A 41 1.76 11.05 -1.36
C ALA A 41 2.51 11.47 -2.62
N ARG A 42 2.46 12.75 -2.97
CA ARG A 42 3.17 13.26 -4.15
C ARG A 42 4.39 14.10 -3.76
N MET A 43 5.36 14.10 -4.65
CA MET A 43 6.55 14.94 -4.56
C MET A 43 6.43 16.10 -5.55
N GLU A 44 7.06 17.23 -5.22
CA GLU A 44 7.14 18.40 -6.08
C GLU A 44 8.62 18.72 -6.33
N PRO A 45 9.25 18.04 -7.31
CA PRO A 45 10.71 18.15 -7.49
C PRO A 45 11.18 19.56 -7.87
N PHE A 46 10.29 20.40 -8.42
CA PHE A 46 10.64 21.74 -8.88
C PHE A 46 9.83 22.84 -8.19
N ALA A 47 9.42 22.61 -6.93
CA ALA A 47 8.65 23.61 -6.19
C ALA A 47 9.44 24.91 -6.06
N PRO A 48 8.83 26.08 -6.36
CA PRO A 48 9.53 27.39 -6.32
C PRO A 48 10.05 27.76 -4.94
N ASP A 49 9.39 27.31 -3.88
CA ASP A 49 9.78 27.60 -2.49
C ASP A 49 10.76 26.58 -1.92
N GLY A 50 11.17 25.57 -2.71
CA GLY A 50 12.05 24.51 -2.27
C GLY A 50 11.36 23.42 -1.50
N GLU A 51 10.06 23.53 -1.22
CA GLU A 51 9.29 22.49 -0.57
C GLU A 51 8.96 21.39 -1.58
N ARG A 52 9.52 20.20 -1.38
CA ARG A 52 9.37 19.09 -2.32
C ARG A 52 8.35 18.05 -1.87
N GLY A 53 7.88 18.16 -0.66
CA GLY A 53 6.95 17.21 -0.07
C GLY A 53 7.65 16.22 0.83
N PRO A 54 7.00 15.07 1.09
CA PRO A 54 5.78 14.60 0.42
C PRO A 54 4.53 15.38 0.84
N PHE A 55 3.63 15.54 -0.10
CA PHE A 55 2.34 16.19 0.12
C PHE A 55 1.20 15.19 -0.03
N ARG A 56 0.17 15.35 0.77
CA ARG A 56 -1.02 14.51 0.63
C ARG A 56 -1.73 14.80 -0.68
N LEU A 57 -2.31 13.76 -1.26
CA LEU A 57 -3.11 13.90 -2.48
C LEU A 57 -4.49 14.45 -2.12
N THR A 58 -5.03 15.30 -3.00
CA THR A 58 -6.40 15.76 -2.89
C THR A 58 -7.37 14.67 -3.36
N ASP A 59 -8.64 14.81 -2.99
CA ASP A 59 -9.66 13.85 -3.47
C ASP A 59 -9.75 13.86 -5.00
N LYS A 60 -9.66 15.03 -5.61
CA LYS A 60 -9.68 15.14 -7.09
C LYS A 60 -8.51 14.42 -7.73
N GLU A 61 -7.31 14.59 -7.18
CA GLU A 61 -6.13 13.87 -7.68
C GLU A 61 -6.31 12.37 -7.58
N CYS A 62 -6.86 11.88 -6.48
CA CYS A 62 -7.11 10.45 -6.29
C CYS A 62 -8.15 9.91 -7.27
N GLU A 63 -9.21 10.67 -7.52
CA GLU A 63 -10.23 10.30 -8.50
C GLU A 63 -9.63 10.22 -9.91
N ASP A 64 -8.82 11.20 -10.29
CA ASP A 64 -8.18 11.24 -11.59
C ASP A 64 -7.22 10.05 -11.79
N LEU A 65 -6.44 9.71 -10.76
CA LEU A 65 -5.51 8.59 -10.81
C LEU A 65 -6.23 7.24 -10.86
N ALA A 66 -7.32 7.10 -10.10
CA ALA A 66 -8.13 5.88 -10.13
C ALA A 66 -8.79 5.67 -11.49
N ALA A 67 -9.13 6.75 -12.18
CA ALA A 67 -9.71 6.68 -13.52
C ALA A 67 -8.67 6.45 -14.61
N ASN A 68 -7.37 6.57 -14.30
CA ASN A 68 -6.30 6.42 -15.29
C ASN A 68 -5.15 5.61 -14.66
N ILE A 69 -5.26 4.29 -14.73
CA ILE A 69 -4.31 3.37 -14.11
C ILE A 69 -2.90 3.49 -14.72
N ASP A 70 -2.81 3.74 -16.02
CA ASP A 70 -1.51 3.92 -16.68
C ASP A 70 -0.77 5.14 -16.12
N LYS A 71 -1.50 6.21 -15.84
CA LYS A 71 -0.94 7.41 -15.20
C LYS A 71 -0.50 7.12 -13.77
N LEU A 72 -1.32 6.41 -13.02
CA LEU A 72 -0.96 5.98 -11.66
C LEU A 72 0.33 5.17 -11.68
N HIS A 73 0.42 4.17 -12.55
CA HIS A 73 1.61 3.34 -12.70
C HIS A 73 2.84 4.19 -13.04
N ALA A 74 2.72 5.09 -14.02
CA ALA A 74 3.84 5.95 -14.44
C ALA A 74 4.31 6.87 -13.30
N TYR A 75 3.40 7.42 -12.53
CA TYR A 75 3.73 8.30 -11.40
C TYR A 75 4.41 7.55 -10.25
N VAL A 76 4.02 6.31 -10.01
CA VAL A 76 4.68 5.46 -9.00
C VAL A 76 6.08 5.09 -9.49
N GLU A 77 6.22 4.67 -10.74
CA GLU A 77 7.52 4.28 -11.32
C GLU A 77 8.51 5.45 -11.36
N SER A 78 8.04 6.66 -11.63
CA SER A 78 8.91 7.85 -11.73
C SER A 78 9.31 8.42 -10.37
N GLY A 79 8.68 7.97 -9.29
CA GLY A 79 8.92 8.55 -7.96
C GLY A 79 8.16 9.85 -7.70
N TYR A 80 7.28 10.27 -8.62
CA TYR A 80 6.39 11.41 -8.34
C TYR A 80 5.41 11.08 -7.21
N LEU A 81 4.93 9.84 -7.17
CA LEU A 81 4.17 9.31 -6.04
C LEU A 81 5.07 8.42 -5.21
N VAL A 82 5.01 8.59 -3.90
CA VAL A 82 5.81 7.83 -2.93
C VAL A 82 4.89 7.25 -1.86
N PRO A 83 5.30 6.15 -1.20
CA PRO A 83 4.52 5.60 -0.09
C PRO A 83 4.42 6.58 1.08
N LEU A 84 3.24 6.66 1.68
CA LEU A 84 3.02 7.43 2.92
C LEU A 84 3.62 6.75 4.14
N HIS A 85 3.84 5.43 4.08
CA HIS A 85 4.23 4.62 5.23
C HIS A 85 5.38 3.69 4.92
N ASP A 86 6.25 3.46 5.91
CA ASP A 86 7.35 2.49 5.81
C ASP A 86 6.96 1.14 6.39
N VAL A 87 5.91 1.10 7.21
CA VAL A 87 5.47 -0.12 7.88
C VAL A 87 3.96 -0.29 7.72
N VAL A 88 3.54 -1.55 7.74
CA VAL A 88 2.12 -1.92 7.67
C VAL A 88 1.81 -2.86 8.81
N THR A 89 0.67 -2.61 9.49
CA THR A 89 0.16 -3.50 10.52
C THR A 89 -1.09 -4.17 10.00
N PHE A 90 -1.06 -5.50 9.97
CA PHE A 90 -2.19 -6.32 9.57
C PHE A 90 -2.95 -6.81 10.80
N GLN A 91 -4.28 -6.74 10.72
CA GLN A 91 -5.19 -7.28 11.71
C GLN A 91 -5.91 -8.48 11.13
N ARG A 92 -6.00 -9.57 11.89
CA ARG A 92 -6.67 -10.78 11.48
C ARG A 92 -8.16 -10.67 11.72
N ALA A 93 -8.92 -10.27 10.69
CA ALA A 93 -10.37 -10.13 10.71
C ALA A 93 -10.89 -9.11 11.75
N TYR A 94 -12.20 -9.03 11.89
CA TYR A 94 -12.89 -8.13 12.82
C TYR A 94 -13.44 -8.92 14.01
N THR A 95 -12.55 -9.41 14.85
CA THR A 95 -12.94 -10.13 16.07
C THR A 95 -12.50 -9.32 17.28
N LYS A 96 -12.96 -9.72 18.46
CA LYS A 96 -12.52 -9.10 19.72
C LYS A 96 -11.05 -9.47 19.96
N ASN A 97 -10.22 -8.47 20.23
CA ASN A 97 -8.78 -8.67 20.46
C ASN A 97 -8.12 -9.49 19.35
N PRO A 98 -8.23 -9.06 18.08
CA PRO A 98 -7.70 -9.86 16.97
C PRO A 98 -6.18 -9.91 16.99
N PRO A 99 -5.59 -11.00 16.49
CA PRO A 99 -4.16 -11.05 16.24
C PRO A 99 -3.73 -9.92 15.30
N ARG A 100 -2.50 -9.42 15.52
CA ARG A 100 -1.89 -8.38 14.69
C ARG A 100 -0.43 -8.69 14.43
N MET A 101 0.06 -8.19 13.32
CA MET A 101 1.49 -8.27 12.99
C MET A 101 1.89 -7.03 12.19
N THR A 102 3.13 -6.60 12.38
CA THR A 102 3.67 -5.42 11.71
C THR A 102 4.86 -5.83 10.85
N TRP A 103 4.86 -5.38 9.62
CA TRP A 103 5.91 -5.65 8.64
C TRP A 103 6.54 -4.37 8.14
N ILE A 104 7.84 -4.42 7.86
CA ILE A 104 8.51 -3.38 7.07
C ILE A 104 8.07 -3.55 5.62
N ILE A 105 7.69 -2.45 4.99
CA ILE A 105 7.32 -2.42 3.58
C ILE A 105 8.58 -2.34 2.75
N LYS A 106 8.79 -3.30 1.86
CA LYS A 106 9.91 -3.32 0.93
C LYS A 106 9.75 -2.29 -0.17
N GLY A 107 8.52 -2.14 -0.66
CA GLY A 107 8.18 -1.19 -1.69
C GLY A 107 6.72 -1.33 -2.07
N ILE A 108 6.20 -0.31 -2.77
CA ILE A 108 4.83 -0.29 -3.26
C ILE A 108 4.86 0.01 -4.74
N THR A 109 4.21 -0.85 -5.53
CA THR A 109 4.14 -0.74 -6.98
C THR A 109 2.70 -0.85 -7.46
N VAL A 110 2.49 -0.69 -8.75
CA VAL A 110 1.18 -0.89 -9.39
C VAL A 110 1.37 -1.95 -10.46
N GLY A 111 0.59 -3.03 -10.38
CA GLY A 111 0.72 -4.13 -11.32
C GLY A 111 -0.24 -5.26 -11.04
N THR A 112 -0.05 -6.36 -11.75
CA THR A 112 -0.83 -7.58 -11.52
C THR A 112 -0.32 -8.31 -10.30
N GLY A 113 -1.19 -9.13 -9.70
CA GLY A 113 -0.82 -9.94 -8.54
C GLY A 113 -0.90 -11.42 -8.84
N ARG A 114 -0.61 -12.24 -7.83
CA ARG A 114 -0.69 -13.69 -7.93
C ARG A 114 -2.08 -14.18 -7.53
N PRO A 115 -2.75 -14.99 -8.38
CA PRO A 115 -4.06 -15.54 -8.02
C PRO A 115 -4.04 -16.37 -6.73
N GLU A 116 -2.95 -17.11 -6.47
CA GLU A 116 -2.80 -17.88 -5.25
C GLU A 116 -2.70 -17.02 -3.98
N TRP A 117 -2.47 -15.72 -4.14
CA TRP A 117 -2.42 -14.75 -3.04
C TRP A 117 -3.62 -13.81 -3.02
N GLY A 118 -4.67 -14.13 -3.78
CA GLY A 118 -5.93 -13.41 -3.76
C GLY A 118 -6.13 -12.41 -4.89
N ALA A 119 -5.20 -12.29 -5.82
CA ALA A 119 -5.35 -11.41 -6.96
C ALA A 119 -6.24 -12.05 -8.02
N LYS A 120 -7.11 -11.25 -8.63
CA LYS A 120 -7.86 -11.68 -9.79
C LYS A 120 -6.95 -11.59 -11.02
N GLU A 121 -6.90 -12.66 -11.82
CA GLU A 121 -6.06 -12.70 -12.99
C GLU A 121 -6.41 -11.56 -13.96
N GLY A 122 -5.38 -10.87 -14.44
CA GLY A 122 -5.53 -9.75 -15.38
C GLY A 122 -5.90 -8.42 -14.75
N SER A 123 -6.23 -8.39 -13.46
CA SER A 123 -6.54 -7.15 -12.75
C SER A 123 -5.27 -6.46 -12.26
N VAL A 124 -5.32 -5.13 -12.20
CA VAL A 124 -4.20 -4.31 -11.72
C VAL A 124 -4.50 -3.86 -10.29
N TYR A 125 -3.48 -3.94 -9.45
CA TYR A 125 -3.56 -3.62 -8.03
C TYR A 125 -2.46 -2.67 -7.60
N ILE A 126 -2.67 -2.01 -6.47
CA ILE A 126 -1.57 -1.47 -5.66
C ILE A 126 -0.96 -2.67 -4.95
N VAL A 127 0.33 -2.92 -5.18
CA VAL A 127 1.04 -4.08 -4.64
C VAL A 127 1.96 -3.62 -3.53
N ILE A 128 1.71 -4.08 -2.31
CA ILE A 128 2.53 -3.78 -1.14
C ILE A 128 3.44 -4.97 -0.90
N ALA A 129 4.72 -4.82 -1.26
CA ALA A 129 5.71 -5.87 -1.07
C ALA A 129 6.27 -5.80 0.36
N LEU A 130 6.34 -6.95 1.02
CA LEU A 130 6.73 -7.06 2.42
C LEU A 130 8.19 -7.51 2.54
N GLU A 131 8.91 -6.92 3.50
CA GLU A 131 10.32 -7.24 3.70
C GLU A 131 10.54 -8.06 4.97
N GLU A 132 10.19 -7.53 6.13
CA GLU A 132 10.52 -8.15 7.41
C GLU A 132 9.39 -8.02 8.42
N LEU A 133 9.08 -9.11 9.10
CA LEU A 133 8.15 -9.11 10.23
C LEU A 133 8.88 -8.56 11.46
N ILE A 134 8.40 -7.47 12.02
CA ILE A 134 9.07 -6.79 13.14
C ILE A 134 8.30 -6.88 14.46
N ASP A 135 7.02 -7.24 14.43
CA ASP A 135 6.23 -7.40 15.65
C ASP A 135 5.02 -8.28 15.36
N SER A 136 4.59 -9.06 16.35
CA SER A 136 3.36 -9.85 16.23
C SER A 136 2.74 -10.09 17.60
N LYS A 137 1.41 -10.07 17.64
CA LYS A 137 0.58 -10.37 18.80
C LYS A 137 -0.50 -11.36 18.39
N ASN A 138 -0.13 -12.63 18.42
CA ASN A 138 -1.02 -13.71 17.99
C ASN A 138 -1.50 -14.59 19.12
#